data_bcb051c5e0a9e574c28d2e6d4ad7b1a1
#
_entry.id   bcb051c5e0a9e574c28d2e6d4ad7b1a1
#
_cell.length_a   1.000
_cell.length_b   1.000
_cell.length_c   1.000
_cell.angle_alpha   90.00
_cell.angle_beta   90.00
_cell.angle_gamma   90.00
#
_symmetry.space_group_name_H-M   'P 1'
#
loop_
_entity.id
_entity.type
_entity.pdbx_description
1 polymer ?
#
loop_
_entity_poly.entity_id
_entity_poly.type
_entity_poly.pdbx_seq_one_letter_code
_entity_poly.pdbx_strand_id
1 'polypeptide(L)'
;MVVPPWYELPPPGYGGLEQVCSALVDGLAAKGHEVTLFGAGTGTGTAAHFVGTDPELQHHRLGQTLPELAHLTRVNRMISPESFDIVHDHTTVGPYATDRPVPTIATVHGKPTGELREVLADVDPKVGLVAISHTQRRLAPELPWVATVHNGISTGNLVTKSAPGMGPVLWLARFSADKGPDLAIEACRAAGLPLVLAGKCDERSERRYLEQVVEPMLGPDVTVLRNPDRDATVRLLLAARCLIMPIRWEEPFGMVMVEAMATGTPVVALNRGAVPELIRSGETGLICDDPSELGPALREVSRLDPGVCAAHVRREFSAERMAEDYERVYRAFVEPGLEPPVRPASAPTVAW
;
A
#
# COMPACT_ATOMS: atom_id res chain seq x y z
N MET A 1 -15.56 6.45 -8.05
CA MET A 1 -14.27 6.44 -7.34
C MET A 1 -13.40 7.58 -7.84
N VAL A 2 -12.74 8.33 -6.96
CA VAL A 2 -11.86 9.45 -7.31
C VAL A 2 -10.44 9.09 -6.87
N VAL A 3 -9.49 9.14 -7.80
CA VAL A 3 -8.08 8.81 -7.53
C VAL A 3 -7.18 9.99 -7.85
N PRO A 4 -6.03 10.13 -7.17
CA PRO A 4 -5.11 11.23 -7.47
C PRO A 4 -4.62 11.23 -8.92
N PRO A 5 -4.30 12.39 -9.51
CA PRO A 5 -3.91 12.51 -10.92
C PRO A 5 -2.43 12.20 -11.20
N TRP A 6 -1.79 11.35 -10.37
CA TRP A 6 -0.34 11.15 -10.42
C TRP A 6 0.10 10.11 -11.44
N TYR A 7 -0.54 8.95 -11.45
CA TYR A 7 -0.19 7.80 -12.28
C TYR A 7 -1.42 7.22 -12.96
N GLU A 8 -1.20 6.43 -13.98
CA GLU A 8 -2.24 5.69 -14.68
C GLU A 8 -2.75 4.49 -13.84
N LEU A 9 -3.97 4.04 -14.09
CA LEU A 9 -4.56 2.88 -13.43
C LEU A 9 -4.87 1.77 -14.45
N PRO A 10 -4.31 0.56 -14.27
CA PRO A 10 -3.24 0.22 -13.33
C PRO A 10 -1.90 0.87 -13.71
N PRO A 11 -1.00 1.14 -12.75
CA PRO A 11 0.28 1.75 -13.04
C PRO A 11 1.22 0.76 -13.74
N PRO A 12 2.01 1.18 -14.75
CA PRO A 12 2.96 0.29 -15.43
C PRO A 12 4.19 -0.08 -14.59
N GLY A 13 4.41 0.63 -13.48
CA GLY A 13 5.55 0.42 -12.58
C GLY A 13 5.22 0.74 -11.14
N TYR A 14 5.93 1.70 -10.56
CA TYR A 14 5.65 2.20 -9.21
C TYR A 14 4.27 2.87 -9.15
N GLY A 15 3.53 2.65 -8.06
CA GLY A 15 2.19 3.20 -7.84
C GLY A 15 1.35 2.29 -6.94
N GLY A 16 1.72 2.20 -5.66
CA GLY A 16 1.04 1.30 -4.72
C GLY A 16 -0.43 1.67 -4.49
N LEU A 17 -0.75 2.97 -4.43
CA LEU A 17 -2.13 3.46 -4.30
C LEU A 17 -2.95 3.12 -5.54
N GLU A 18 -2.40 3.38 -6.71
CA GLU A 18 -3.06 3.13 -7.99
C GLU A 18 -3.32 1.63 -8.22
N GLN A 19 -2.41 0.76 -7.77
CA GLN A 19 -2.63 -0.69 -7.79
C GLN A 19 -3.78 -1.11 -6.88
N VAL A 20 -3.84 -0.56 -5.66
CA VAL A 20 -4.94 -0.81 -4.73
C VAL A 20 -6.27 -0.34 -5.32
N CYS A 21 -6.31 0.87 -5.88
CA CYS A 21 -7.52 1.41 -6.51
C CYS A 21 -7.99 0.58 -7.70
N SER A 22 -7.06 0.15 -8.58
CA SER A 22 -7.39 -0.75 -9.69
C SER A 22 -7.96 -2.08 -9.20
N ALA A 23 -7.33 -2.70 -8.22
CA ALA A 23 -7.80 -3.96 -7.64
C ALA A 23 -9.18 -3.82 -6.98
N LEU A 24 -9.44 -2.69 -6.31
CA LEU A 24 -10.73 -2.40 -5.69
C LEU A 24 -11.83 -2.19 -6.74
N VAL A 25 -11.54 -1.42 -7.80
CA VAL A 25 -12.47 -1.20 -8.92
C VAL A 25 -12.88 -2.53 -9.53
N ASP A 26 -11.93 -3.38 -9.89
CA ASP A 26 -12.18 -4.68 -10.51
C ASP A 26 -12.97 -5.60 -9.57
N GLY A 27 -12.62 -5.60 -8.28
CA GLY A 27 -13.32 -6.36 -7.25
C GLY A 27 -14.79 -5.92 -7.07
N LEU A 28 -15.07 -4.61 -7.09
CA LEU A 28 -16.42 -4.06 -7.00
C LEU A 28 -17.22 -4.35 -8.27
N ALA A 29 -16.62 -4.18 -9.45
CA ALA A 29 -17.27 -4.50 -10.72
C ALA A 29 -17.64 -5.99 -10.82
N ALA A 30 -16.75 -6.89 -10.36
CA ALA A 30 -17.04 -8.32 -10.30
C ALA A 30 -18.22 -8.68 -9.37
N LYS A 31 -18.54 -7.82 -8.41
CA LYS A 31 -19.70 -7.93 -7.51
C LYS A 31 -20.97 -7.30 -8.07
N GLY A 32 -20.91 -6.72 -9.28
CA GLY A 32 -22.06 -6.11 -9.98
C GLY A 32 -22.26 -4.61 -9.70
N HIS A 33 -21.29 -3.93 -9.08
CA HIS A 33 -21.32 -2.47 -8.94
C HIS A 33 -20.95 -1.79 -10.25
N GLU A 34 -21.67 -0.74 -10.62
CA GLU A 34 -21.30 0.17 -11.70
C GLU A 34 -20.31 1.21 -11.17
N VAL A 35 -19.02 1.07 -11.54
CA VAL A 35 -17.97 1.93 -11.05
C VAL A 35 -17.58 2.95 -12.11
N THR A 36 -17.71 4.24 -11.79
CA THR A 36 -17.10 5.33 -12.56
C THR A 36 -15.79 5.74 -11.86
N LEU A 37 -14.69 5.71 -12.61
CA LEU A 37 -13.36 6.03 -12.13
C LEU A 37 -12.91 7.38 -12.70
N PHE A 38 -12.76 8.38 -11.82
CA PHE A 38 -12.19 9.68 -12.14
C PHE A 38 -10.70 9.70 -11.88
N GLY A 39 -9.91 9.95 -12.91
CA GLY A 39 -8.45 9.97 -12.83
C GLY A 39 -7.81 10.81 -13.94
N ALA A 40 -6.48 10.77 -14.06
CA ALA A 40 -5.74 11.35 -15.18
C ALA A 40 -5.28 10.25 -16.15
N GLY A 41 -4.91 10.64 -17.37
CA GLY A 41 -4.48 9.72 -18.42
C GLY A 41 -5.65 9.07 -19.17
N THR A 42 -5.44 7.85 -19.64
CA THR A 42 -6.38 7.14 -20.52
C THR A 42 -7.29 6.13 -19.82
N GLY A 43 -6.91 5.69 -18.61
CA GLY A 43 -7.69 4.79 -17.77
C GLY A 43 -7.98 3.41 -18.36
N THR A 44 -7.19 2.97 -19.31
CA THR A 44 -7.33 1.66 -19.94
C THR A 44 -6.81 0.56 -19.02
N GLY A 45 -7.59 -0.47 -18.74
CA GLY A 45 -7.14 -1.66 -18.01
C GLY A 45 -7.86 -1.95 -16.70
N THR A 46 -8.91 -1.20 -16.35
CA THR A 46 -9.85 -1.53 -15.27
C THR A 46 -11.25 -1.83 -15.81
N ALA A 47 -12.06 -2.50 -14.99
CA ALA A 47 -13.47 -2.79 -15.33
C ALA A 47 -14.41 -1.57 -15.17
N ALA A 48 -13.90 -0.39 -14.77
CA ALA A 48 -14.70 0.82 -14.57
C ALA A 48 -14.98 1.59 -15.85
N HIS A 49 -16.06 2.39 -15.81
CA HIS A 49 -16.21 3.50 -16.75
C HIS A 49 -15.22 4.61 -16.38
N PHE A 50 -14.18 4.81 -17.19
CA PHE A 50 -13.16 5.81 -16.91
C PHE A 50 -13.54 7.20 -17.42
N VAL A 51 -13.34 8.20 -16.57
CA VAL A 51 -13.52 9.63 -16.90
C VAL A 51 -12.22 10.36 -16.65
N GLY A 52 -11.52 10.70 -17.74
CA GLY A 52 -10.27 11.47 -17.69
C GLY A 52 -10.53 12.92 -17.34
N THR A 53 -9.91 13.40 -16.28
CA THR A 53 -10.01 14.80 -15.84
C THR A 53 -8.83 15.65 -16.29
N ASP A 54 -7.69 15.00 -16.59
CA ASP A 54 -6.51 15.62 -17.15
C ASP A 54 -5.89 14.65 -18.18
N PRO A 55 -5.59 15.09 -19.41
CA PRO A 55 -4.97 14.22 -20.41
C PRO A 55 -3.52 13.85 -20.06
N GLU A 56 -2.87 14.66 -19.22
CA GLU A 56 -1.48 14.44 -18.80
C GLU A 56 -1.39 13.97 -17.35
N LEU A 57 -0.56 12.95 -17.14
CA LEU A 57 -0.21 12.47 -15.80
C LEU A 57 0.67 13.49 -15.06
N GLN A 58 0.34 13.75 -13.81
CA GLN A 58 1.02 14.76 -13.00
C GLN A 58 2.12 14.18 -12.09
N HIS A 59 2.70 13.01 -12.43
CA HIS A 59 3.66 12.28 -11.59
C HIS A 59 4.91 13.11 -11.20
N HIS A 60 5.36 14.03 -12.09
CA HIS A 60 6.47 14.94 -11.81
C HIS A 60 6.16 16.01 -10.76
N ARG A 61 4.89 16.16 -10.39
CA ARG A 61 4.38 17.08 -9.38
C ARG A 61 3.77 16.37 -8.17
N LEU A 62 4.15 15.10 -7.98
CA LEU A 62 3.65 14.28 -6.88
C LEU A 62 3.76 15.01 -5.53
N GLY A 63 2.64 15.00 -4.78
CA GLY A 63 2.53 15.65 -3.48
C GLY A 63 2.27 17.17 -3.50
N GLN A 64 2.16 17.80 -4.69
CA GLN A 64 1.73 19.18 -4.77
C GLN A 64 0.19 19.29 -4.71
N THR A 65 -0.31 20.20 -3.90
CA THR A 65 -1.75 20.40 -3.67
C THR A 65 -2.52 20.89 -4.91
N LEU A 66 -1.93 21.82 -5.69
CA LEU A 66 -2.64 22.45 -6.81
C LEU A 66 -3.08 21.51 -7.93
N PRO A 67 -2.26 20.55 -8.42
CA PRO A 67 -2.74 19.58 -9.42
C PRO A 67 -3.92 18.76 -8.93
N GLU A 68 -3.86 18.30 -7.68
CA GLU A 68 -4.92 17.51 -7.06
C GLU A 68 -6.21 18.32 -6.88
N LEU A 69 -6.10 19.59 -6.44
CA LEU A 69 -7.22 20.50 -6.30
C LEU A 69 -7.87 20.82 -7.66
N ALA A 70 -7.08 21.03 -8.71
CA ALA A 70 -7.59 21.27 -10.06
C ALA A 70 -8.35 20.05 -10.60
N HIS A 71 -7.80 18.85 -10.39
CA HIS A 71 -8.47 17.59 -10.71
C HIS A 71 -9.82 17.48 -9.98
N LEU A 72 -9.84 17.68 -8.67
CA LEU A 72 -11.05 17.60 -7.85
C LEU A 72 -12.11 18.63 -8.24
N THR A 73 -11.71 19.85 -8.60
CA THR A 73 -12.64 20.88 -9.07
C THR A 73 -13.38 20.41 -10.32
N ARG A 74 -12.72 19.67 -11.22
CA ARG A 74 -13.36 19.09 -12.42
C ARG A 74 -14.27 17.94 -12.06
N VAL A 75 -13.82 17.01 -11.22
CA VAL A 75 -14.61 15.87 -10.73
C VAL A 75 -15.90 16.33 -10.08
N ASN A 76 -15.84 17.30 -9.18
CA ASN A 76 -16.99 17.75 -8.40
C ASN A 76 -18.12 18.37 -9.25
N ARG A 77 -17.79 18.91 -10.44
CA ARG A 77 -18.80 19.39 -11.40
C ARG A 77 -19.58 18.26 -12.07
N MET A 78 -19.08 17.03 -11.99
CA MET A 78 -19.67 15.84 -12.64
C MET A 78 -20.39 14.93 -11.62
N ILE A 79 -20.24 15.19 -10.33
CA ILE A 79 -20.89 14.40 -9.26
C ILE A 79 -22.30 14.96 -9.00
N SER A 80 -23.30 14.10 -9.11
CA SER A 80 -24.68 14.42 -8.73
C SER A 80 -25.39 13.22 -8.10
N PRO A 81 -26.41 13.45 -7.24
CA PRO A 81 -27.19 12.37 -6.62
C PRO A 81 -27.98 11.49 -7.64
N GLU A 82 -28.26 12.03 -8.82
CA GLU A 82 -28.93 11.29 -9.89
C GLU A 82 -28.02 10.29 -10.59
N SER A 83 -26.70 10.50 -10.45
CA SER A 83 -25.67 9.71 -11.14
C SER A 83 -24.92 8.75 -10.24
N PHE A 84 -24.87 9.01 -8.93
CA PHE A 84 -24.05 8.24 -8.01
C PHE A 84 -24.72 8.04 -6.66
N ASP A 85 -24.67 6.81 -6.14
CA ASP A 85 -25.16 6.48 -4.79
C ASP A 85 -24.14 6.88 -3.74
N ILE A 86 -22.83 6.76 -4.04
CA ILE A 86 -21.73 7.06 -3.13
C ILE A 86 -20.49 7.51 -3.90
N VAL A 87 -19.71 8.39 -3.28
CA VAL A 87 -18.36 8.76 -3.74
C VAL A 87 -17.32 8.13 -2.82
N HIS A 88 -16.35 7.43 -3.41
CA HIS A 88 -15.16 6.96 -2.71
C HIS A 88 -13.95 7.76 -3.18
N ASP A 89 -13.35 8.52 -2.28
CA ASP A 89 -12.24 9.43 -2.54
C ASP A 89 -10.92 8.86 -1.98
N HIS A 90 -9.90 8.78 -2.82
CA HIS A 90 -8.55 8.34 -2.46
C HIS A 90 -7.52 9.47 -2.52
N THR A 91 -7.99 10.70 -2.74
CA THR A 91 -7.12 11.89 -2.81
C THR A 91 -6.85 12.44 -1.41
N THR A 92 -5.78 13.24 -1.30
CA THR A 92 -5.43 13.86 -0.01
C THR A 92 -6.34 15.05 0.30
N VAL A 93 -6.69 15.85 -0.70
CA VAL A 93 -7.45 17.10 -0.52
C VAL A 93 -8.94 16.98 -0.86
N GLY A 94 -9.37 15.85 -1.45
CA GLY A 94 -10.76 15.63 -1.83
C GLY A 94 -11.77 15.74 -0.71
N PRO A 95 -11.48 15.21 0.48
CA PRO A 95 -12.38 15.32 1.64
C PRO A 95 -12.69 16.76 2.05
N TYR A 96 -11.85 17.72 1.68
CA TYR A 96 -12.00 19.14 2.05
C TYR A 96 -12.50 20.04 0.93
N ALA A 97 -12.38 19.55 -0.31
CA ALA A 97 -12.57 20.41 -1.47
C ALA A 97 -14.04 20.71 -1.79
N THR A 98 -15.03 20.11 -1.06
CA THR A 98 -16.40 20.25 -1.54
C THR A 98 -17.51 19.87 -0.55
N ASP A 99 -18.59 20.63 -0.63
CA ASP A 99 -19.92 20.21 -0.22
C ASP A 99 -20.52 19.29 -1.29
N ARG A 100 -20.15 17.99 -1.25
CA ARG A 100 -20.67 17.01 -2.19
C ARG A 100 -22.12 16.63 -1.82
N PRO A 101 -23.03 16.65 -2.80
CA PRO A 101 -24.43 16.28 -2.54
C PRO A 101 -24.66 14.77 -2.40
N VAL A 102 -23.59 13.96 -2.51
CA VAL A 102 -23.60 12.49 -2.50
C VAL A 102 -22.82 12.01 -1.26
N PRO A 103 -23.29 10.98 -0.52
CA PRO A 103 -22.52 10.37 0.55
C PRO A 103 -21.08 10.09 0.11
N THR A 104 -20.12 10.50 0.93
CA THR A 104 -18.69 10.40 0.56
C THR A 104 -17.93 9.69 1.65
N ILE A 105 -17.12 8.70 1.27
CA ILE A 105 -16.07 8.15 2.10
C ILE A 105 -14.70 8.51 1.53
N ALA A 106 -13.71 8.64 2.39
CA ALA A 106 -12.35 8.94 2.01
C ALA A 106 -11.38 7.95 2.64
N THR A 107 -10.60 7.25 1.82
CA THR A 107 -9.55 6.36 2.31
C THR A 107 -8.26 7.15 2.51
N VAL A 108 -7.75 7.15 3.74
CA VAL A 108 -6.50 7.82 4.10
C VAL A 108 -5.33 6.87 3.82
N HIS A 109 -4.48 7.21 2.84
CA HIS A 109 -3.31 6.37 2.49
C HIS A 109 -2.01 6.79 3.19
N GLY A 110 -1.96 8.03 3.69
CA GLY A 110 -0.80 8.58 4.41
C GLY A 110 -0.84 8.32 5.91
N LYS A 111 0.28 8.63 6.58
CA LYS A 111 0.36 8.61 8.04
C LYS A 111 -0.38 9.85 8.59
N PRO A 112 -1.43 9.69 9.42
CA PRO A 112 -2.25 10.81 9.93
C PRO A 112 -1.53 11.52 11.08
N THR A 113 -0.48 12.28 10.75
CA THR A 113 0.34 13.06 11.71
C THR A 113 0.68 14.42 11.12
N GLY A 114 1.05 15.40 11.96
CA GLY A 114 1.36 16.77 11.52
C GLY A 114 0.17 17.41 10.80
N GLU A 115 0.44 18.17 9.73
CA GLU A 115 -0.57 18.89 8.96
C GLU A 115 -1.68 17.98 8.43
N LEU A 116 -1.37 16.74 7.99
CA LEU A 116 -2.39 15.80 7.52
C LEU A 116 -3.40 15.46 8.64
N ARG A 117 -2.94 15.29 9.89
CA ARG A 117 -3.83 15.05 11.03
C ARG A 117 -4.73 16.26 11.32
N GLU A 118 -4.16 17.46 11.29
CA GLU A 118 -4.90 18.72 11.52
C GLU A 118 -6.00 18.88 10.47
N VAL A 119 -5.66 18.71 9.21
CA VAL A 119 -6.60 18.81 8.11
C VAL A 119 -7.69 17.72 8.21
N LEU A 120 -7.33 16.45 8.52
CA LEU A 120 -8.31 15.36 8.70
C LEU A 120 -9.25 15.56 9.90
N ALA A 121 -8.84 16.34 10.92
CA ALA A 121 -9.71 16.67 12.04
C ALA A 121 -10.82 17.67 11.68
N ASP A 122 -10.60 18.49 10.66
CA ASP A 122 -11.54 19.51 10.17
C ASP A 122 -12.39 19.02 8.98
N VAL A 123 -12.36 17.71 8.67
CA VAL A 123 -13.17 17.15 7.58
C VAL A 123 -14.67 17.30 7.88
N ASP A 124 -15.49 17.55 6.85
CA ASP A 124 -16.94 17.60 6.99
C ASP A 124 -17.46 16.32 7.66
N PRO A 125 -18.26 16.40 8.74
CA PRO A 125 -18.85 15.24 9.43
C PRO A 125 -19.64 14.28 8.51
N LYS A 126 -20.06 14.73 7.33
CA LYS A 126 -20.70 13.89 6.31
C LYS A 126 -19.73 13.01 5.55
N VAL A 127 -18.42 13.22 5.66
CA VAL A 127 -17.38 12.42 5.02
C VAL A 127 -16.88 11.37 6.02
N GLY A 128 -17.04 10.10 5.67
CA GLY A 128 -16.51 9.00 6.46
C GLY A 128 -15.05 8.70 6.14
N LEU A 129 -14.17 8.78 7.14
CA LEU A 129 -12.77 8.40 6.96
C LEU A 129 -12.57 6.89 7.12
N VAL A 130 -11.85 6.28 6.18
CA VAL A 130 -11.46 4.86 6.23
C VAL A 130 -9.95 4.75 6.39
N ALA A 131 -9.52 4.04 7.43
CA ALA A 131 -8.12 3.71 7.67
C ALA A 131 -7.74 2.44 6.89
N ILE A 132 -6.48 2.35 6.45
CA ILE A 132 -5.94 1.17 5.75
C ILE A 132 -5.25 0.18 6.70
N SER A 133 -5.13 0.52 7.98
CA SER A 133 -4.67 -0.38 9.05
C SER A 133 -5.17 0.08 10.43
N HIS A 134 -5.21 -0.84 11.36
CA HIS A 134 -5.53 -0.51 12.76
C HIS A 134 -4.44 0.37 13.38
N THR A 135 -3.18 0.17 13.01
CA THR A 135 -2.07 1.01 13.45
C THR A 135 -2.23 2.44 12.96
N GLN A 136 -2.59 2.64 11.70
CA GLN A 136 -2.86 3.98 11.18
C GLN A 136 -3.97 4.68 11.99
N ARG A 137 -5.08 3.97 12.28
CA ARG A 137 -6.16 4.48 13.12
C ARG A 137 -5.71 4.84 14.54
N ARG A 138 -4.83 4.02 15.16
CA ARG A 138 -4.28 4.30 16.50
C ARG A 138 -3.40 5.54 16.57
N LEU A 139 -2.79 5.97 15.46
CA LEU A 139 -1.97 7.18 15.42
C LEU A 139 -2.79 8.47 15.58
N ALA A 140 -4.09 8.43 15.26
CA ALA A 140 -5.01 9.56 15.40
C ALA A 140 -6.42 9.02 15.73
N PRO A 141 -6.65 8.48 16.95
CA PRO A 141 -7.89 7.80 17.30
C PRO A 141 -9.09 8.75 17.41
N GLU A 142 -8.85 10.06 17.52
CA GLU A 142 -9.86 11.11 17.60
C GLU A 142 -10.48 11.47 16.24
N LEU A 143 -9.87 11.07 15.12
CA LEU A 143 -10.43 11.34 13.80
C LEU A 143 -11.72 10.54 13.57
N PRO A 144 -12.64 11.04 12.73
CA PRO A 144 -13.95 10.43 12.50
C PRO A 144 -13.85 9.17 11.62
N TRP A 145 -13.09 8.18 12.08
CA TRP A 145 -12.94 6.90 11.41
C TRP A 145 -14.23 6.08 11.43
N VAL A 146 -14.79 5.81 10.27
CA VAL A 146 -15.97 4.96 10.13
C VAL A 146 -15.61 3.48 9.95
N ALA A 147 -14.41 3.17 9.43
CA ALA A 147 -13.96 1.80 9.25
C ALA A 147 -12.42 1.69 9.22
N THR A 148 -11.95 0.46 9.29
CA THR A 148 -10.60 0.06 8.88
C THR A 148 -10.71 -1.03 7.82
N VAL A 149 -10.18 -0.78 6.62
CA VAL A 149 -10.16 -1.74 5.52
C VAL A 149 -8.72 -1.92 5.05
N HIS A 150 -8.17 -3.11 5.25
CA HIS A 150 -6.84 -3.42 4.76
C HIS A 150 -6.80 -3.41 3.23
N ASN A 151 -5.76 -2.86 2.65
CA ASN A 151 -5.53 -2.92 1.22
C ASN A 151 -5.44 -4.37 0.73
N GLY A 152 -5.88 -4.60 -0.50
CA GLY A 152 -5.82 -5.89 -1.16
C GLY A 152 -5.09 -5.83 -2.50
N ILE A 153 -4.69 -6.99 -2.98
CA ILE A 153 -4.08 -7.16 -4.31
C ILE A 153 -4.83 -8.23 -5.11
N SER A 154 -4.79 -8.11 -6.43
CA SER A 154 -5.29 -9.16 -7.32
C SER A 154 -4.35 -10.36 -7.27
N THR A 155 -4.86 -11.51 -6.81
CA THR A 155 -4.05 -12.73 -6.61
C THR A 155 -4.21 -13.76 -7.71
N GLY A 156 -5.18 -13.61 -8.61
CA GLY A 156 -5.58 -14.66 -9.57
C GLY A 156 -4.49 -15.09 -10.57
N ASN A 157 -3.63 -14.18 -11.00
CA ASN A 157 -2.57 -14.43 -11.98
C ASN A 157 -1.16 -14.43 -11.37
N LEU A 158 -1.04 -14.36 -10.04
CA LEU A 158 0.27 -14.33 -9.39
C LEU A 158 0.88 -15.73 -9.31
N VAL A 159 2.10 -15.85 -9.85
CA VAL A 159 2.91 -17.06 -9.70
C VAL A 159 3.41 -17.13 -8.26
N THR A 160 3.21 -18.27 -7.62
CA THR A 160 3.72 -18.55 -6.27
C THR A 160 4.88 -19.54 -6.37
N LYS A 161 5.93 -19.34 -5.60
CA LYS A 161 7.04 -20.28 -5.46
C LYS A 161 6.55 -21.64 -4.94
N SER A 162 7.12 -22.70 -5.45
CA SER A 162 6.89 -24.08 -4.95
C SER A 162 7.85 -24.50 -3.83
N ALA A 163 8.94 -23.74 -3.63
CA ALA A 163 9.97 -24.02 -2.63
C ALA A 163 10.60 -22.71 -2.13
N PRO A 164 11.20 -22.70 -0.92
CA PRO A 164 11.91 -21.55 -0.39
C PRO A 164 12.98 -21.02 -1.36
N GLY A 165 13.04 -19.70 -1.50
CA GLY A 165 14.03 -19.05 -2.37
C GLY A 165 15.46 -19.18 -1.81
N MET A 166 16.41 -19.47 -2.67
CA MET A 166 17.85 -19.53 -2.35
C MET A 166 18.64 -18.34 -2.91
N GLY A 167 17.95 -17.39 -3.53
CA GLY A 167 18.55 -16.18 -4.10
C GLY A 167 19.00 -15.16 -3.05
N PRO A 168 19.34 -13.94 -3.49
CA PRO A 168 19.70 -12.85 -2.59
C PRO A 168 18.51 -12.43 -1.71
N VAL A 169 18.80 -11.74 -0.62
CA VAL A 169 17.80 -10.97 0.13
C VAL A 169 17.39 -9.80 -0.76
N LEU A 170 16.11 -9.45 -0.78
CA LEU A 170 15.57 -8.32 -1.54
C LEU A 170 15.13 -7.22 -0.59
N TRP A 171 15.61 -6.01 -0.79
CA TRP A 171 15.00 -4.80 -0.28
C TRP A 171 14.30 -4.09 -1.46
N LEU A 172 13.03 -3.73 -1.30
CA LEU A 172 12.22 -3.15 -2.38
C LEU A 172 11.40 -1.97 -1.85
N ALA A 173 11.88 -0.75 -2.06
CA ALA A 173 11.25 0.48 -1.60
C ALA A 173 11.83 1.72 -2.31
N ARG A 174 11.36 2.91 -1.98
CA ARG A 174 12.01 4.18 -2.34
C ARG A 174 13.35 4.31 -1.60
N PHE A 175 14.36 4.85 -2.28
CA PHE A 175 15.65 5.12 -1.62
C PHE A 175 15.57 6.31 -0.67
N SER A 176 15.18 6.03 0.57
CA SER A 176 15.00 7.05 1.61
C SER A 176 15.36 6.49 2.99
N ALA A 177 15.73 7.37 3.92
CA ALA A 177 16.18 6.99 5.26
C ALA A 177 15.11 6.23 6.07
N ASP A 178 13.84 6.58 5.89
CA ASP A 178 12.71 5.94 6.55
C ASP A 178 12.51 4.47 6.12
N LYS A 179 12.96 4.10 4.92
CA LYS A 179 12.90 2.73 4.39
C LYS A 179 14.12 1.86 4.72
N GLY A 180 15.20 2.44 5.24
CA GLY A 180 16.32 1.74 5.85
C GLY A 180 17.18 0.86 4.94
N PRO A 181 17.55 1.25 3.70
CA PRO A 181 18.41 0.42 2.85
C PRO A 181 19.80 0.21 3.44
N ASP A 182 20.30 1.15 4.21
CA ASP A 182 21.54 1.05 5.00
C ASP A 182 21.47 -0.06 6.06
N LEU A 183 20.37 -0.14 6.82
CA LEU A 183 20.13 -1.24 7.76
C LEU A 183 20.02 -2.60 7.04
N ALA A 184 19.43 -2.62 5.83
CA ALA A 184 19.40 -3.84 5.04
C ALA A 184 20.79 -4.34 4.65
N ILE A 185 21.70 -3.42 4.28
CA ILE A 185 23.11 -3.73 3.98
C ILE A 185 23.80 -4.32 5.23
N GLU A 186 23.68 -3.64 6.37
CA GLU A 186 24.29 -4.09 7.63
C GLU A 186 23.78 -5.47 8.05
N ALA A 187 22.46 -5.69 8.02
CA ALA A 187 21.83 -6.96 8.37
C ALA A 187 22.27 -8.11 7.43
N CYS A 188 22.32 -7.87 6.13
CA CYS A 188 22.76 -8.87 5.16
C CYS A 188 24.24 -9.23 5.33
N ARG A 189 25.11 -8.27 5.61
CA ARG A 189 26.51 -8.52 5.93
C ARG A 189 26.69 -9.32 7.21
N ALA A 190 25.95 -8.98 8.26
CA ALA A 190 25.93 -9.75 9.50
C ALA A 190 25.42 -11.18 9.30
N ALA A 191 24.56 -11.39 8.32
CA ALA A 191 24.04 -12.72 7.95
C ALA A 191 24.96 -13.48 6.97
N GLY A 192 25.91 -12.81 6.30
CA GLY A 192 26.72 -13.37 5.22
C GLY A 192 25.92 -13.66 3.93
N LEU A 193 24.91 -12.85 3.65
CA LEU A 193 23.99 -13.05 2.53
C LEU A 193 24.07 -11.92 1.50
N PRO A 194 23.98 -12.22 0.19
CA PRO A 194 23.93 -11.21 -0.84
C PRO A 194 22.61 -10.44 -0.79
N LEU A 195 22.66 -9.16 -1.18
CA LEU A 195 21.54 -8.23 -1.15
C LEU A 195 21.28 -7.61 -2.53
N VAL A 196 20.01 -7.52 -2.91
CA VAL A 196 19.54 -6.66 -3.99
C VAL A 196 18.74 -5.51 -3.38
N LEU A 197 19.19 -4.28 -3.60
CA LEU A 197 18.46 -3.06 -3.32
C LEU A 197 17.75 -2.63 -4.61
N ALA A 198 16.43 -2.70 -4.62
CA ALA A 198 15.63 -2.32 -5.78
C ALA A 198 14.60 -1.27 -5.41
N GLY A 199 14.31 -0.31 -6.29
CA GLY A 199 13.24 0.61 -6.02
C GLY A 199 13.29 1.94 -6.76
N LYS A 200 12.30 2.78 -6.43
CA LYS A 200 12.17 4.11 -7.03
C LYS A 200 13.30 5.03 -6.59
N CYS A 201 13.88 5.73 -7.57
CA CYS A 201 14.96 6.69 -7.37
C CYS A 201 14.84 7.88 -8.36
N ASP A 202 13.64 8.51 -8.41
CA ASP A 202 13.34 9.59 -9.36
C ASP A 202 13.38 10.97 -8.72
N GLU A 203 13.10 11.07 -7.43
CA GLU A 203 13.13 12.33 -6.73
C GLU A 203 14.55 12.76 -6.37
N ARG A 204 14.79 14.08 -6.30
CA ARG A 204 16.10 14.62 -5.93
C ARG A 204 16.57 14.15 -4.55
N SER A 205 15.64 14.03 -3.60
CA SER A 205 15.89 13.53 -2.25
C SER A 205 16.32 12.06 -2.26
N GLU A 206 15.66 11.23 -3.06
CA GLU A 206 15.97 9.81 -3.21
C GLU A 206 17.35 9.59 -3.84
N ARG A 207 17.67 10.31 -4.94
CA ARG A 207 19.00 10.27 -5.56
C ARG A 207 20.09 10.70 -4.61
N ARG A 208 19.87 11.82 -3.89
CA ARG A 208 20.84 12.32 -2.92
C ARG A 208 21.10 11.33 -1.79
N TYR A 209 20.04 10.68 -1.29
CA TYR A 209 20.19 9.68 -0.24
C TYR A 209 20.96 8.44 -0.73
N LEU A 210 20.64 7.97 -1.94
CA LEU A 210 21.37 6.87 -2.58
C LEU A 210 22.86 7.22 -2.72
N GLU A 211 23.21 8.37 -3.30
CA GLU A 211 24.59 8.81 -3.55
C GLU A 211 25.39 9.05 -2.26
N GLN A 212 24.79 9.66 -1.25
CA GLN A 212 25.51 10.10 -0.05
C GLN A 212 25.57 9.07 1.07
N VAL A 213 24.58 8.19 1.15
CA VAL A 213 24.45 7.22 2.25
C VAL A 213 24.64 5.78 1.77
N VAL A 214 23.96 5.38 0.71
CA VAL A 214 23.94 3.98 0.28
C VAL A 214 25.18 3.63 -0.55
N GLU A 215 25.54 4.43 -1.56
CA GLU A 215 26.68 4.13 -2.45
C GLU A 215 28.01 3.97 -1.71
N PRO A 216 28.34 4.77 -0.67
CA PRO A 216 29.56 4.53 0.12
C PRO A 216 29.59 3.19 0.86
N MET A 217 28.43 2.58 1.07
CA MET A 217 28.31 1.27 1.74
C MET A 217 28.33 0.09 0.76
N LEU A 218 28.31 0.32 -0.56
CA LEU A 218 28.26 -0.76 -1.54
C LEU A 218 29.55 -1.58 -1.55
N GLY A 219 29.39 -2.87 -1.80
CA GLY A 219 30.45 -3.85 -2.00
C GLY A 219 30.00 -4.91 -3.01
N PRO A 220 30.82 -5.93 -3.27
CA PRO A 220 30.49 -6.99 -4.22
C PRO A 220 29.28 -7.85 -3.81
N ASP A 221 28.86 -7.72 -2.56
CA ASP A 221 27.74 -8.39 -1.92
C ASP A 221 26.39 -7.69 -2.16
N VAL A 222 26.39 -6.46 -2.73
CA VAL A 222 25.19 -5.64 -2.91
C VAL A 222 25.00 -5.22 -4.36
N THR A 223 23.83 -5.51 -4.91
CA THR A 223 23.41 -5.05 -6.25
C THR A 223 22.34 -3.99 -6.11
N VAL A 224 22.44 -2.88 -6.88
CA VAL A 224 21.45 -1.80 -6.90
C VAL A 224 20.71 -1.80 -8.24
N LEU A 225 19.37 -1.82 -8.19
CA LEU A 225 18.47 -1.73 -9.34
C LEU A 225 17.53 -0.54 -9.16
N ARG A 226 17.67 0.47 -10.01
CA ARG A 226 16.83 1.67 -9.97
C ARG A 226 15.61 1.50 -10.87
N ASN A 227 14.45 1.87 -10.37
CA ASN A 227 13.18 1.93 -11.11
C ASN A 227 12.84 0.63 -11.86
N PRO A 228 12.84 -0.55 -11.20
CA PRO A 228 12.41 -1.77 -11.87
C PRO A 228 10.94 -1.63 -12.30
N ASP A 229 10.64 -2.11 -13.50
CA ASP A 229 9.24 -2.25 -13.93
C ASP A 229 8.53 -3.36 -13.14
N ARG A 230 7.21 -3.50 -13.39
CA ARG A 230 6.40 -4.47 -12.65
C ARG A 230 6.88 -5.90 -12.88
N ASP A 231 7.21 -6.27 -14.10
CA ASP A 231 7.67 -7.62 -14.42
C ASP A 231 9.03 -7.94 -13.79
N ALA A 232 9.94 -6.96 -13.79
CA ALA A 232 11.21 -7.08 -13.08
C ALA A 232 10.97 -7.21 -11.56
N THR A 233 10.04 -6.43 -10.99
CA THR A 233 9.67 -6.52 -9.58
C THR A 233 9.16 -7.92 -9.22
N VAL A 234 8.26 -8.49 -10.00
CA VAL A 234 7.75 -9.85 -9.78
C VAL A 234 8.88 -10.88 -9.89
N ARG A 235 9.75 -10.77 -10.91
CA ARG A 235 10.92 -11.67 -11.03
C ARG A 235 11.87 -11.59 -9.85
N LEU A 236 12.12 -10.37 -9.33
CA LEU A 236 12.94 -10.16 -8.14
C LEU A 236 12.31 -10.82 -6.90
N LEU A 237 11.02 -10.63 -6.68
CA LEU A 237 10.29 -11.27 -5.58
C LEU A 237 10.35 -12.79 -5.68
N LEU A 238 10.09 -13.35 -6.87
CA LEU A 238 10.16 -14.79 -7.10
C LEU A 238 11.57 -15.38 -6.90
N ALA A 239 12.61 -14.64 -7.25
CA ALA A 239 14.00 -15.08 -7.08
C ALA A 239 14.54 -14.93 -5.66
N ALA A 240 14.00 -13.97 -4.89
CA ALA A 240 14.53 -13.60 -3.58
C ALA A 240 14.39 -14.72 -2.54
N ARG A 241 15.33 -14.79 -1.60
CA ARG A 241 15.24 -15.61 -0.39
C ARG A 241 14.11 -15.11 0.51
N CYS A 242 14.07 -13.82 0.74
CA CYS A 242 13.05 -13.09 1.49
C CYS A 242 13.08 -11.62 1.10
N LEU A 243 12.03 -10.90 1.45
CA LEU A 243 12.01 -9.45 1.47
C LEU A 243 12.49 -8.98 2.84
N ILE A 244 13.41 -8.00 2.88
CA ILE A 244 13.79 -7.29 4.11
C ILE A 244 13.19 -5.89 4.15
N MET A 245 12.51 -5.54 5.25
CA MET A 245 11.85 -4.24 5.47
C MET A 245 12.30 -3.63 6.81
N PRO A 246 13.52 -3.07 6.88
CA PRO A 246 14.06 -2.48 8.11
C PRO A 246 13.63 -1.02 8.27
N ILE A 247 12.33 -0.80 8.22
CA ILE A 247 11.71 0.54 8.21
C ILE A 247 11.88 1.25 9.57
N ARG A 248 12.09 2.58 9.50
CA ARG A 248 12.28 3.44 10.68
C ARG A 248 11.05 4.27 11.04
N TRP A 249 9.99 4.16 10.27
CA TRP A 249 8.76 4.93 10.47
C TRP A 249 7.54 4.02 10.69
N GLU A 250 6.46 4.61 11.17
CA GLU A 250 5.19 3.89 11.28
C GLU A 250 4.55 3.74 9.90
N GLU A 251 4.83 2.62 9.22
CA GLU A 251 4.32 2.31 7.89
C GLU A 251 2.80 2.18 7.93
N PRO A 252 2.04 2.98 7.17
CA PRO A 252 0.58 2.92 7.21
C PRO A 252 0.02 1.56 6.76
N PHE A 253 0.69 0.88 5.80
CA PHE A 253 0.33 -0.47 5.38
C PHE A 253 1.56 -1.27 4.93
N GLY A 254 2.14 -0.96 3.77
CA GLY A 254 3.31 -1.66 3.24
C GLY A 254 2.97 -2.71 2.19
N MET A 255 2.39 -2.27 1.08
CA MET A 255 1.96 -3.12 -0.05
C MET A 255 3.00 -4.13 -0.49
N VAL A 256 4.28 -3.74 -0.52
CA VAL A 256 5.38 -4.62 -0.96
C VAL A 256 5.52 -5.88 -0.11
N MET A 257 5.16 -5.84 1.18
CA MET A 257 5.16 -7.02 2.05
C MET A 257 4.06 -8.01 1.62
N VAL A 258 2.88 -7.49 1.29
CA VAL A 258 1.77 -8.30 0.77
C VAL A 258 2.12 -8.89 -0.60
N GLU A 259 2.72 -8.11 -1.50
CA GLU A 259 3.19 -8.57 -2.82
C GLU A 259 4.25 -9.66 -2.70
N ALA A 260 5.20 -9.51 -1.76
CA ALA A 260 6.21 -10.53 -1.49
C ALA A 260 5.56 -11.84 -1.00
N MET A 261 4.73 -11.77 0.02
CA MET A 261 4.06 -12.95 0.55
C MET A 261 3.15 -13.62 -0.49
N ALA A 262 2.50 -12.85 -1.39
CA ALA A 262 1.68 -13.41 -2.47
C ALA A 262 2.48 -14.26 -3.45
N THR A 263 3.74 -13.91 -3.70
CA THR A 263 4.66 -14.73 -4.50
C THR A 263 5.30 -15.88 -3.73
N GLY A 264 4.94 -16.06 -2.45
CA GLY A 264 5.55 -17.05 -1.56
C GLY A 264 6.91 -16.60 -1.01
N THR A 265 7.21 -15.30 -1.03
CA THR A 265 8.44 -14.75 -0.48
C THR A 265 8.18 -14.25 0.93
N PRO A 266 8.76 -14.88 1.96
CA PRO A 266 8.58 -14.46 3.34
C PRO A 266 9.23 -13.10 3.59
N VAL A 267 8.79 -12.42 4.64
CA VAL A 267 9.25 -11.07 4.99
C VAL A 267 10.00 -11.07 6.30
N VAL A 268 11.14 -10.38 6.35
CA VAL A 268 11.84 -10.02 7.61
C VAL A 268 11.70 -8.52 7.79
N ALA A 269 11.08 -8.07 8.86
CA ALA A 269 10.77 -6.66 9.06
C ALA A 269 10.97 -6.20 10.50
N LEU A 270 11.27 -4.90 10.68
CA LEU A 270 11.17 -4.28 11.99
C LEU A 270 9.70 -4.08 12.39
N ASN A 271 9.43 -4.24 13.68
CA ASN A 271 8.11 -4.06 14.30
C ASN A 271 7.71 -2.58 14.29
N ARG A 272 7.23 -2.07 13.16
CA ARG A 272 6.82 -0.68 12.95
C ARG A 272 5.54 -0.61 12.13
N GLY A 273 4.65 0.30 12.49
CA GLY A 273 3.41 0.54 11.75
C GLY A 273 2.53 -0.70 11.61
N ALA A 274 2.06 -0.97 10.41
CA ALA A 274 1.17 -2.09 10.11
C ALA A 274 1.87 -3.45 9.99
N VAL A 275 3.20 -3.55 10.16
CA VAL A 275 3.95 -4.82 10.06
C VAL A 275 3.30 -5.97 10.85
N PRO A 276 2.89 -5.80 12.14
CA PRO A 276 2.26 -6.87 12.90
C PRO A 276 0.85 -7.26 12.42
N GLU A 277 0.22 -6.42 11.60
CA GLU A 277 -1.10 -6.71 11.02
C GLU A 277 -0.97 -7.54 9.74
N LEU A 278 0.18 -7.44 9.05
CA LEU A 278 0.42 -8.09 7.77
C LEU A 278 1.15 -9.43 7.91
N ILE A 279 2.13 -9.49 8.81
CA ILE A 279 3.02 -10.65 8.97
C ILE A 279 2.57 -11.50 10.16
N ARG A 280 2.43 -12.80 9.94
CA ARG A 280 2.35 -13.80 11.00
C ARG A 280 3.76 -14.27 11.31
N SER A 281 4.33 -13.77 12.42
CA SER A 281 5.72 -14.09 12.79
C SER A 281 5.88 -15.59 13.00
N GLY A 282 6.89 -16.20 12.36
CA GLY A 282 7.12 -17.63 12.34
C GLY A 282 6.35 -18.42 11.27
N GLU A 283 5.36 -17.82 10.57
CA GLU A 283 4.59 -18.48 9.52
C GLU A 283 4.82 -17.83 8.13
N THR A 284 4.66 -16.50 8.04
CA THR A 284 4.77 -15.76 6.77
C THR A 284 5.96 -14.81 6.74
N GLY A 285 6.67 -14.69 7.84
CA GLY A 285 7.83 -13.84 8.00
C GLY A 285 8.35 -13.87 9.43
N LEU A 286 9.31 -13.00 9.71
CA LEU A 286 9.87 -12.79 11.05
C LEU A 286 9.83 -11.29 11.36
N ILE A 287 9.29 -10.95 12.53
CA ILE A 287 9.21 -9.58 13.03
C ILE A 287 10.30 -9.40 14.07
N CYS A 288 11.10 -8.36 13.92
CA CYS A 288 12.22 -7.99 14.79
C CYS A 288 11.90 -6.68 15.52
N ASP A 289 12.18 -6.60 16.81
CA ASP A 289 11.99 -5.38 17.59
C ASP A 289 13.20 -4.45 17.49
N ASP A 290 14.40 -5.03 17.31
CA ASP A 290 15.67 -4.31 17.20
C ASP A 290 16.42 -4.65 15.90
N PRO A 291 17.11 -3.67 15.28
CA PRO A 291 17.90 -3.91 14.06
C PRO A 291 18.96 -5.02 14.19
N SER A 292 19.51 -5.30 15.38
CA SER A 292 20.47 -6.38 15.60
C SER A 292 19.89 -7.78 15.40
N GLU A 293 18.57 -7.93 15.48
CA GLU A 293 17.87 -9.19 15.29
C GLU A 293 17.68 -9.54 13.80
N LEU A 294 17.78 -8.55 12.89
CA LEU A 294 17.55 -8.75 11.46
C LEU A 294 18.51 -9.78 10.86
N GLY A 295 19.82 -9.71 11.18
CA GLY A 295 20.81 -10.66 10.68
C GLY A 295 20.52 -12.12 11.07
N PRO A 296 20.27 -12.46 12.33
CA PRO A 296 19.77 -13.76 12.75
C PRO A 296 18.48 -14.19 12.03
N ALA A 297 17.48 -13.31 11.94
CA ALA A 297 16.22 -13.60 11.27
C ALA A 297 16.40 -13.93 9.78
N LEU A 298 17.28 -13.25 9.06
CA LEU A 298 17.59 -13.53 7.67
C LEU A 298 18.18 -14.94 7.42
N ARG A 299 18.88 -15.52 8.42
CA ARG A 299 19.38 -16.90 8.32
C ARG A 299 18.27 -17.94 8.52
N GLU A 300 17.26 -17.62 9.31
CA GLU A 300 16.18 -18.54 9.68
C GLU A 300 14.99 -18.53 8.72
N VAL A 301 14.71 -17.38 8.09
CA VAL A 301 13.51 -17.14 7.30
C VAL A 301 13.31 -18.12 6.14
N SER A 302 14.38 -18.73 5.61
CA SER A 302 14.32 -19.71 4.53
C SER A 302 13.68 -21.05 4.92
N ARG A 303 13.34 -21.25 6.20
CA ARG A 303 12.61 -22.43 6.69
C ARG A 303 11.10 -22.29 6.51
N LEU A 304 10.60 -21.07 6.24
CA LEU A 304 9.18 -20.79 6.11
C LEU A 304 8.64 -21.31 4.76
N ASP A 305 7.41 -21.82 4.79
CA ASP A 305 6.75 -22.39 3.61
C ASP A 305 6.17 -21.27 2.71
N PRO A 306 6.60 -21.16 1.43
CA PRO A 306 6.05 -20.22 0.49
C PRO A 306 4.53 -20.35 0.29
N GLY A 307 4.01 -21.57 0.35
CA GLY A 307 2.57 -21.83 0.20
C GLY A 307 1.76 -21.23 1.33
N VAL A 308 2.28 -21.22 2.56
CA VAL A 308 1.65 -20.57 3.73
C VAL A 308 1.62 -19.06 3.54
N CYS A 309 2.72 -18.45 3.05
CA CYS A 309 2.76 -17.02 2.74
C CYS A 309 1.67 -16.62 1.73
N ALA A 310 1.60 -17.33 0.61
CA ALA A 310 0.64 -17.03 -0.45
C ALA A 310 -0.81 -17.31 -0.01
N ALA A 311 -1.06 -18.38 0.74
CA ALA A 311 -2.38 -18.68 1.28
C ALA A 311 -2.87 -17.61 2.26
N HIS A 312 -1.97 -17.06 3.07
CA HIS A 312 -2.27 -15.96 3.98
C HIS A 312 -2.74 -14.73 3.21
N VAL A 313 -2.02 -14.31 2.15
CA VAL A 313 -2.43 -13.17 1.33
C VAL A 313 -3.77 -13.39 0.65
N ARG A 314 -3.98 -14.57 0.03
CA ARG A 314 -5.27 -14.88 -0.61
C ARG A 314 -6.45 -14.78 0.36
N ARG A 315 -6.27 -15.15 1.61
CA ARG A 315 -7.33 -15.12 2.63
C ARG A 315 -7.54 -13.72 3.21
N GLU A 316 -6.45 -12.98 3.52
CA GLU A 316 -6.53 -11.75 4.31
C GLU A 316 -6.36 -10.47 3.49
N PHE A 317 -5.70 -10.54 2.33
CA PHE A 317 -5.29 -9.36 1.55
C PHE A 317 -5.60 -9.49 0.05
N SER A 318 -6.62 -10.28 -0.31
CA SER A 318 -7.08 -10.33 -1.69
C SER A 318 -7.94 -9.12 -2.06
N ALA A 319 -8.02 -8.80 -3.35
CA ALA A 319 -8.87 -7.74 -3.90
C ALA A 319 -10.35 -8.01 -3.61
N GLU A 320 -10.76 -9.27 -3.68
CA GLU A 320 -12.13 -9.71 -3.41
C GLU A 320 -12.53 -9.40 -1.98
N ARG A 321 -11.66 -9.75 -1.00
CA ARG A 321 -11.90 -9.45 0.40
C ARG A 321 -11.95 -7.94 0.66
N MET A 322 -11.04 -7.17 0.06
CA MET A 322 -11.04 -5.70 0.16
C MET A 322 -12.34 -5.11 -0.39
N ALA A 323 -12.80 -5.58 -1.55
CA ALA A 323 -14.07 -5.14 -2.15
C ALA A 323 -15.27 -5.50 -1.27
N GLU A 324 -15.29 -6.68 -0.64
CA GLU A 324 -16.33 -7.07 0.33
C GLU A 324 -16.35 -6.16 1.57
N ASP A 325 -15.16 -5.82 2.10
CA ASP A 325 -15.05 -4.93 3.25
C ASP A 325 -15.56 -3.51 2.89
N TYR A 326 -15.19 -2.97 1.72
CA TYR A 326 -15.71 -1.68 1.25
C TYR A 326 -17.19 -1.71 0.93
N GLU A 327 -17.71 -2.78 0.33
CA GLU A 327 -19.16 -2.91 0.10
C GLU A 327 -19.97 -2.78 1.40
N ARG A 328 -19.47 -3.40 2.51
CA ARG A 328 -20.11 -3.23 3.83
C ARG A 328 -20.06 -1.79 4.33
N VAL A 329 -18.94 -1.10 4.12
CA VAL A 329 -18.80 0.32 4.47
C VAL A 329 -19.77 1.16 3.66
N TYR A 330 -19.88 0.93 2.34
CA TYR A 330 -20.78 1.68 1.47
C TYR A 330 -22.24 1.51 1.89
N ARG A 331 -22.68 0.28 2.14
CA ARG A 331 -24.05 0.00 2.58
C ARG A 331 -24.37 0.71 3.90
N ALA A 332 -23.48 0.64 4.88
CA ALA A 332 -23.65 1.33 6.14
C ALA A 332 -23.72 2.86 6.00
N PHE A 333 -23.07 3.40 4.95
CA PHE A 333 -23.04 4.85 4.71
C PHE A 333 -24.24 5.37 3.91
N VAL A 334 -24.82 4.52 3.02
CA VAL A 334 -25.97 4.84 2.18
C VAL A 334 -27.30 4.50 2.86
N GLU A 335 -27.35 3.42 3.64
CA GLU A 335 -28.56 2.94 4.31
C GLU A 335 -28.62 3.44 5.77
N PRO A 336 -29.53 4.38 6.11
CA PRO A 336 -29.65 4.89 7.47
C PRO A 336 -30.04 3.77 8.46
N GLY A 337 -29.22 3.54 9.48
CA GLY A 337 -29.50 2.59 10.58
C GLY A 337 -28.63 1.34 10.61
N LEU A 338 -27.73 1.16 9.67
CA LEU A 338 -26.67 0.15 9.77
C LEU A 338 -25.43 0.75 10.44
N GLU A 339 -24.95 0.14 11.51
CA GLU A 339 -23.64 0.51 12.06
C GLU A 339 -22.52 -0.02 11.14
N PRO A 340 -21.49 0.81 10.84
CA PRO A 340 -20.36 0.33 10.08
C PRO A 340 -19.67 -0.82 10.81
N PRO A 341 -19.26 -1.90 10.10
CA PRO A 341 -18.68 -3.08 10.72
C PRO A 341 -17.29 -2.76 11.28
N VAL A 342 -17.21 -2.63 12.60
CA VAL A 342 -15.93 -2.64 13.31
C VAL A 342 -15.47 -4.09 13.42
N ARG A 343 -14.55 -4.55 12.54
CA ARG A 343 -13.85 -5.81 12.80
C ARG A 343 -12.96 -5.62 14.04
N PRO A 344 -13.09 -6.48 15.06
CA PRO A 344 -12.09 -6.49 16.12
C PRO A 344 -10.73 -6.81 15.51
N ALA A 345 -9.68 -6.09 15.94
CA ALA A 345 -8.31 -6.43 15.59
C ALA A 345 -8.12 -7.93 15.88
N SER A 346 -7.68 -8.72 14.91
CA SER A 346 -7.24 -10.08 15.16
C SER A 346 -6.19 -10.00 16.25
N ALA A 347 -6.49 -10.56 17.40
CA ALA A 347 -5.56 -10.53 18.53
C ALA A 347 -4.23 -11.12 18.08
N PRO A 348 -3.09 -10.46 18.33
CA PRO A 348 -1.81 -11.09 18.09
C PRO A 348 -1.78 -12.36 18.93
N THR A 349 -1.49 -13.48 18.28
CA THR A 349 -1.27 -14.74 18.97
C THR A 349 0.03 -14.57 19.74
N VAL A 350 -0.08 -14.14 20.99
CA VAL A 350 1.03 -14.20 21.94
C VAL A 350 1.19 -15.66 22.31
N ALA A 351 2.08 -16.35 21.64
CA ALA A 351 2.59 -17.63 22.13
C ALA A 351 3.53 -17.30 23.31
N TRP A 352 3.19 -17.77 24.48
CA TRP A 352 4.04 -17.79 25.70
C TRP A 352 5.20 -18.74 25.50
#